data_e5595b61e728a39be0b4e332c80bb56f
#
_entry.id   e5595b61e728a39be0b4e332c80bb56f
#
_cell.length_a   1.000
_cell.length_b   1.000
_cell.length_c   1.000
_cell.angle_alpha   90.00
_cell.angle_beta   90.00
_cell.angle_gamma   90.00
#
_symmetry.space_group_name_H-M   'P 1'
#
loop_
_entity.id
_entity.type
_entity.pdbx_description
1 polymer ?
#
loop_
_entity_poly.entity_id
_entity_poly.type
_entity_poly.pdbx_seq_one_letter_code
_entity_poly.pdbx_strand_id
1 'polypeptide(L)'
;MKKSKWMLGAAALLALSVTVAGCGGDDKKADSGKGGLSGEVMVYTSIYPDIIDNMCKPNVAKAFPDMKVNWFQGGTEKVITKITGEIKAKKIAADALMVADPSYYLKLDEQKLLLPYVSPEAKNVISEKDKEGAWTAVRISNMIIAYNSDKLKPEDAPKTWEELTDPKWKGKIAMPNPMLSGTAYVAVGALADKYGWEYFDKLKANGIRVEEGNSAIQNKLLTGEYAAAMILEENILKLANTKNEPLKVSYPEDGVVMVPSPIAIFNTTKNPEGAKALVDWWLSKEGQEAVVKGWMHSVRGDVPAPKGAPETKKLVEGANKVDWKKLADNNAEIKEE
;
A
#
# COMPACT_ATOMS: atom_id res chain seq x y z
N MET A 1 -74.86 -0.20 -10.40
CA MET A 1 -75.61 0.42 -11.52
C MET A 1 -74.65 0.95 -12.56
N LYS A 2 -74.81 0.50 -13.82
CA LYS A 2 -74.39 1.07 -15.12
C LYS A 2 -72.90 1.12 -15.38
N LYS A 3 -72.24 0.23 -16.18
CA LYS A 3 -72.30 0.11 -17.66
C LYS A 3 -71.75 1.36 -18.34
N SER A 4 -70.81 1.39 -19.28
CA SER A 4 -70.67 0.62 -20.52
C SER A 4 -69.50 1.23 -21.27
N LYS A 5 -68.60 0.46 -21.90
CA LYS A 5 -68.49 0.02 -23.30
C LYS A 5 -67.61 0.92 -24.20
N TRP A 6 -66.60 0.29 -24.82
CA TRP A 6 -66.33 0.04 -26.25
C TRP A 6 -65.84 1.26 -27.06
N MET A 7 -64.86 1.19 -27.99
CA MET A 7 -64.47 0.32 -29.13
C MET A 7 -63.07 0.76 -29.58
N LEU A 8 -62.16 -0.09 -29.94
CA LEU A 8 -61.89 -0.73 -31.24
C LEU A 8 -61.54 0.18 -32.42
N GLY A 9 -60.42 -0.12 -33.04
CA GLY A 9 -60.10 0.12 -34.44
C GLY A 9 -58.71 0.72 -34.63
N ALA A 10 -57.86 0.35 -35.46
CA ALA A 10 -57.62 -0.72 -36.43
C ALA A 10 -56.21 -0.49 -37.00
N ALA A 11 -55.61 -1.53 -37.43
CA ALA A 11 -54.28 -1.65 -38.02
C ALA A 11 -54.08 -0.85 -39.33
N ALA A 12 -52.82 -0.51 -39.61
CA ALA A 12 -52.33 -0.48 -41.00
C ALA A 12 -50.83 -0.81 -41.04
N LEU A 13 -50.55 -1.90 -41.72
CA LEU A 13 -49.25 -2.35 -42.23
C LEU A 13 -48.84 -1.49 -43.44
N LEU A 14 -47.54 -1.35 -43.69
CA LEU A 14 -46.82 -1.42 -44.99
C LEU A 14 -45.39 -0.94 -44.76
N ALA A 15 -44.43 -1.72 -44.89
CA ALA A 15 -43.69 -2.38 -45.98
C ALA A 15 -42.33 -1.79 -46.25
N LEU A 16 -41.35 -2.68 -46.07
CA LEU A 16 -40.01 -2.78 -46.69
C LEU A 16 -39.46 -1.66 -47.59
N SER A 17 -38.19 -1.32 -47.29
CA SER A 17 -37.18 -1.26 -48.36
C SER A 17 -35.78 -1.54 -47.77
N VAL A 18 -35.18 -2.62 -48.27
CA VAL A 18 -33.79 -3.02 -48.15
C VAL A 18 -32.97 -2.19 -49.14
N THR A 19 -31.88 -1.61 -48.68
CA THR A 19 -30.72 -1.29 -49.55
C THR A 19 -29.45 -1.71 -48.87
N VAL A 20 -28.77 -2.69 -49.46
CA VAL A 20 -27.41 -3.14 -49.25
C VAL A 20 -26.51 -2.23 -50.05
N ALA A 21 -25.40 -1.73 -49.44
CA ALA A 21 -24.04 -1.79 -49.90
C ALA A 21 -23.18 -0.62 -49.32
N GLY A 22 -21.99 -0.98 -48.89
CA GLY A 22 -20.91 -0.02 -48.64
C GLY A 22 -19.92 -0.53 -47.64
N CYS A 23 -18.96 -1.39 -48.04
CA CYS A 23 -17.71 -1.61 -47.33
C CYS A 23 -16.93 -0.31 -47.14
N GLY A 24 -16.56 0.00 -45.90
CA GLY A 24 -15.59 1.01 -45.57
C GLY A 24 -15.03 0.65 -44.23
N GLY A 25 -13.84 0.06 -44.21
CA GLY A 25 -13.11 -0.19 -42.99
C GLY A 25 -12.66 1.12 -42.39
N ASP A 26 -13.12 1.41 -41.21
CA ASP A 26 -12.50 2.37 -40.31
C ASP A 26 -12.06 1.61 -39.06
N ASP A 27 -10.75 1.46 -38.95
CA ASP A 27 -10.05 1.09 -37.72
C ASP A 27 -10.39 2.14 -36.66
N LYS A 28 -11.49 1.93 -35.95
CA LYS A 28 -11.71 2.65 -34.70
C LYS A 28 -10.71 2.09 -33.68
N LYS A 29 -9.58 2.77 -33.55
CA LYS A 29 -8.82 2.75 -32.30
C LYS A 29 -9.83 2.87 -31.17
N ALA A 30 -9.86 1.85 -30.31
CA ALA A 30 -10.57 1.92 -29.06
C ALA A 30 -9.92 3.05 -28.25
N ASP A 31 -10.55 4.21 -28.31
CA ASP A 31 -10.34 5.27 -27.34
C ASP A 31 -10.83 4.71 -26.01
N SER A 32 -9.90 4.31 -25.15
CA SER A 32 -10.17 3.94 -23.77
C SER A 32 -10.53 5.20 -22.99
N GLY A 33 -11.64 5.82 -23.37
CA GLY A 33 -12.24 6.94 -22.68
C GLY A 33 -12.54 6.56 -21.24
N LYS A 34 -11.93 7.25 -20.30
CA LYS A 34 -12.16 7.18 -18.85
C LYS A 34 -13.57 7.66 -18.45
N GLY A 35 -14.47 7.88 -19.38
CA GLY A 35 -15.85 8.28 -19.17
C GLY A 35 -16.77 7.05 -19.10
N GLY A 36 -17.41 6.81 -17.95
CA GLY A 36 -18.43 5.78 -17.80
C GLY A 36 -18.30 4.85 -16.59
N LEU A 37 -17.19 4.87 -15.86
CA LEU A 37 -17.08 4.11 -14.61
C LEU A 37 -17.85 4.82 -13.50
N SER A 38 -18.85 4.15 -12.94
CA SER A 38 -19.73 4.70 -11.89
C SER A 38 -19.91 3.72 -10.75
N GLY A 39 -20.70 4.10 -9.75
CA GLY A 39 -20.98 3.27 -8.59
C GLY A 39 -19.98 3.50 -7.45
N GLU A 40 -19.96 2.59 -6.51
CA GLU A 40 -19.13 2.70 -5.32
C GLU A 40 -18.03 1.62 -5.30
N VAL A 41 -16.85 1.97 -4.78
CA VAL A 41 -15.76 1.05 -4.45
C VAL A 41 -15.31 1.31 -3.02
N MET A 42 -15.29 0.28 -2.18
CA MET A 42 -14.80 0.34 -0.80
C MET A 42 -13.36 -0.16 -0.73
N VAL A 43 -12.44 0.71 -0.36
CA VAL A 43 -11.01 0.40 -0.18
C VAL A 43 -10.67 0.31 1.29
N TYR A 44 -10.13 -0.83 1.72
CA TYR A 44 -9.53 -0.97 3.05
C TYR A 44 -8.02 -0.75 2.94
N THR A 45 -7.47 0.15 3.76
CA THR A 45 -6.07 0.55 3.61
C THR A 45 -5.37 0.89 4.91
N SER A 46 -4.04 0.70 4.92
CA SER A 46 -3.15 1.16 5.98
C SER A 46 -2.40 2.47 5.64
N ILE A 47 -2.74 3.12 4.52
CA ILE A 47 -2.21 4.46 4.21
C ILE A 47 -2.67 5.44 5.30
N TYR A 48 -1.78 6.38 5.69
CA TYR A 48 -2.09 7.37 6.72
C TYR A 48 -3.25 8.28 6.33
N PRO A 49 -4.11 8.70 7.31
CA PRO A 49 -5.29 9.52 7.02
C PRO A 49 -4.99 10.79 6.24
N ASP A 50 -3.93 11.49 6.59
CA ASP A 50 -3.52 12.72 5.92
C ASP A 50 -3.05 12.50 4.46
N ILE A 51 -2.45 11.35 4.16
CA ILE A 51 -2.10 10.95 2.78
C ILE A 51 -3.38 10.62 2.01
N ILE A 52 -4.33 9.92 2.64
CA ILE A 52 -5.63 9.64 2.01
C ILE A 52 -6.34 10.95 1.68
N ASP A 53 -6.42 11.89 2.61
CA ASP A 53 -7.17 13.14 2.44
C ASP A 53 -6.49 14.10 1.45
N ASN A 54 -5.17 14.21 1.47
CA ASN A 54 -4.43 15.19 0.67
C ASN A 54 -3.90 14.64 -0.67
N MET A 55 -3.82 13.32 -0.83
CA MET A 55 -3.29 12.70 -2.03
C MET A 55 -4.29 11.72 -2.67
N CYS A 56 -4.75 10.69 -1.92
CA CYS A 56 -5.57 9.64 -2.53
C CYS A 56 -6.91 10.19 -3.03
N LYS A 57 -7.71 10.77 -2.15
CA LYS A 57 -9.06 11.26 -2.48
C LYS A 57 -9.08 12.27 -3.64
N PRO A 58 -8.26 13.34 -3.64
CA PRO A 58 -8.30 14.33 -4.71
C PRO A 58 -7.92 13.75 -6.08
N ASN A 59 -6.88 12.92 -6.12
CA ASN A 59 -6.40 12.37 -7.39
C ASN A 59 -7.35 11.30 -7.93
N VAL A 60 -7.90 10.43 -7.05
CA VAL A 60 -8.88 9.41 -7.44
C VAL A 60 -10.18 10.05 -7.91
N ALA A 61 -10.69 11.08 -7.21
CA ALA A 61 -11.89 11.81 -7.62
C ALA A 61 -11.70 12.52 -8.98
N LYS A 62 -10.50 13.03 -9.25
CA LYS A 62 -10.17 13.61 -10.55
C LYS A 62 -10.13 12.55 -11.65
N ALA A 63 -9.57 11.38 -11.37
CA ALA A 63 -9.47 10.28 -12.33
C ALA A 63 -10.83 9.61 -12.62
N PHE A 64 -11.72 9.58 -11.63
CA PHE A 64 -13.01 8.88 -11.68
C PHE A 64 -14.13 9.75 -11.10
N PRO A 65 -14.58 10.82 -11.83
CA PRO A 65 -15.54 11.78 -11.30
C PRO A 65 -16.91 11.18 -10.99
N ASP A 66 -17.32 10.12 -11.69
CA ASP A 66 -18.61 9.46 -11.53
C ASP A 66 -18.56 8.22 -10.61
N MET A 67 -17.38 7.89 -10.07
CA MET A 67 -17.17 6.76 -9.16
C MET A 67 -16.90 7.25 -7.74
N LYS A 68 -17.68 6.79 -6.78
CA LYS A 68 -17.47 7.10 -5.38
C LYS A 68 -16.53 6.07 -4.74
N VAL A 69 -15.33 6.48 -4.38
CA VAL A 69 -14.39 5.64 -3.65
C VAL A 69 -14.48 5.94 -2.16
N ASN A 70 -14.88 4.94 -1.39
CA ASN A 70 -14.97 4.99 0.07
C ASN A 70 -13.71 4.36 0.68
N TRP A 71 -13.25 4.88 1.81
CA TRP A 71 -12.02 4.48 2.45
C TRP A 71 -12.27 4.05 3.90
N PHE A 72 -11.88 2.82 4.23
CA PHE A 72 -11.69 2.39 5.61
C PHE A 72 -10.21 2.37 5.92
N GLN A 73 -9.78 3.19 6.89
CA GLN A 73 -8.39 3.34 7.28
C GLN A 73 -8.14 2.75 8.66
N GLY A 74 -6.99 2.07 8.80
CA GLY A 74 -6.46 1.56 10.06
C GLY A 74 -5.01 1.11 9.89
N GLY A 75 -4.29 0.90 10.98
CA GLY A 75 -3.02 0.18 10.91
C GLY A 75 -3.22 -1.19 10.25
N THR A 76 -2.18 -1.74 9.62
CA THR A 76 -2.26 -3.00 8.86
C THR A 76 -2.94 -4.10 9.65
N GLU A 77 -2.54 -4.34 10.90
CA GLU A 77 -3.10 -5.40 11.73
C GLU A 77 -4.57 -5.16 12.10
N LYS A 78 -4.98 -3.90 12.29
CA LYS A 78 -6.38 -3.55 12.51
C LYS A 78 -7.24 -3.86 11.29
N VAL A 79 -6.74 -3.56 10.09
CA VAL A 79 -7.41 -3.88 8.83
C VAL A 79 -7.50 -5.39 8.63
N ILE A 80 -6.40 -6.12 8.86
CA ILE A 80 -6.35 -7.59 8.78
C ILE A 80 -7.34 -8.22 9.76
N THR A 81 -7.40 -7.77 11.00
CA THR A 81 -8.35 -8.25 12.02
C THR A 81 -9.80 -8.06 11.56
N LYS A 82 -10.11 -6.88 11.01
CA LYS A 82 -11.45 -6.59 10.48
C LYS A 82 -11.81 -7.52 9.33
N ILE A 83 -10.93 -7.69 8.33
CA ILE A 83 -11.16 -8.59 7.18
C ILE A 83 -11.31 -10.02 7.66
N THR A 84 -10.48 -10.48 8.59
CA THR A 84 -10.57 -11.84 9.15
C THR A 84 -11.93 -12.08 9.81
N GLY A 85 -12.47 -11.09 10.52
CA GLY A 85 -13.83 -11.15 11.07
C GLY A 85 -14.90 -11.24 9.98
N GLU A 86 -14.76 -10.45 8.91
CA GLU A 86 -15.68 -10.44 7.77
C GLU A 86 -15.63 -11.73 6.96
N ILE A 87 -14.44 -12.33 6.79
CA ILE A 87 -14.25 -13.65 6.15
C ILE A 87 -14.99 -14.73 6.97
N LYS A 88 -14.81 -14.76 8.29
CA LYS A 88 -15.52 -15.67 9.19
C LYS A 88 -17.03 -15.50 9.11
N ALA A 89 -17.51 -14.27 8.99
CA ALA A 89 -18.92 -13.94 8.82
C ALA A 89 -19.43 -14.16 7.38
N LYS A 90 -18.56 -14.55 6.44
CA LYS A 90 -18.85 -14.68 5.00
C LYS A 90 -19.45 -13.41 4.38
N LYS A 91 -18.99 -12.25 4.85
CA LYS A 91 -19.51 -10.94 4.42
C LYS A 91 -18.36 -9.93 4.37
N ILE A 92 -17.52 -10.03 3.35
CA ILE A 92 -16.46 -9.07 3.09
C ILE A 92 -17.10 -7.79 2.53
N ALA A 93 -16.86 -6.65 3.20
CA ALA A 93 -17.41 -5.36 2.77
C ALA A 93 -16.42 -4.57 1.90
N ALA A 94 -15.15 -4.96 1.88
CA ALA A 94 -14.15 -4.34 1.03
C ALA A 94 -14.26 -4.84 -0.42
N ASP A 95 -14.12 -3.94 -1.39
CA ASP A 95 -13.91 -4.27 -2.79
C ASP A 95 -12.41 -4.44 -3.08
N ALA A 96 -11.58 -3.59 -2.49
CA ALA A 96 -10.13 -3.65 -2.63
C ALA A 96 -9.42 -3.51 -1.29
N LEU A 97 -8.23 -4.13 -1.20
CA LEU A 97 -7.35 -4.11 -0.04
C LEU A 97 -5.99 -3.49 -0.41
N MET A 98 -5.48 -2.58 0.43
CA MET A 98 -4.15 -1.97 0.31
C MET A 98 -3.47 -1.88 1.67
N VAL A 99 -2.79 -2.93 2.11
CA VAL A 99 -2.05 -2.94 3.39
C VAL A 99 -0.58 -3.30 3.20
N ALA A 100 0.25 -2.90 4.15
CA ALA A 100 1.70 -3.03 4.08
C ALA A 100 2.19 -4.37 4.67
N ASP A 101 1.68 -5.46 4.12
CA ASP A 101 2.10 -6.83 4.43
C ASP A 101 1.80 -7.76 3.23
N PRO A 102 2.75 -7.96 2.31
CA PRO A 102 2.57 -8.90 1.19
C PRO A 102 2.26 -10.34 1.60
N SER A 103 2.75 -10.78 2.76
CA SER A 103 2.54 -12.15 3.25
C SER A 103 1.06 -12.47 3.51
N TYR A 104 0.27 -11.46 3.87
CA TYR A 104 -1.17 -11.62 4.07
C TYR A 104 -1.91 -11.90 2.77
N TYR A 105 -1.46 -11.31 1.65
CA TYR A 105 -2.09 -11.54 0.34
C TYR A 105 -1.89 -12.96 -0.16
N LEU A 106 -0.75 -13.61 0.17
CA LEU A 106 -0.53 -15.03 -0.10
C LEU A 106 -1.61 -15.88 0.59
N LYS A 107 -1.93 -15.58 1.85
CA LYS A 107 -2.99 -16.28 2.60
C LYS A 107 -4.38 -16.06 2.01
N LEU A 108 -4.68 -14.85 1.54
CA LEU A 108 -5.96 -14.55 0.90
C LEU A 108 -6.10 -15.27 -0.43
N ASP A 109 -5.01 -15.37 -1.20
CA ASP A 109 -4.99 -16.06 -2.49
C ASP A 109 -5.12 -17.59 -2.31
N GLU A 110 -4.39 -18.19 -1.36
CA GLU A 110 -4.54 -19.61 -0.98
C GLU A 110 -6.01 -19.94 -0.62
N GLN A 111 -6.72 -19.01 0.03
CA GLN A 111 -8.14 -19.14 0.36
C GLN A 111 -9.07 -18.82 -0.82
N LYS A 112 -8.53 -18.46 -1.99
CA LYS A 112 -9.27 -18.07 -3.20
C LYS A 112 -10.28 -16.94 -2.95
N LEU A 113 -9.90 -15.96 -2.17
CA LEU A 113 -10.73 -14.80 -1.83
C LEU A 113 -10.50 -13.61 -2.76
N LEU A 114 -9.44 -13.65 -3.58
CA LEU A 114 -9.07 -12.58 -4.48
C LEU A 114 -9.62 -12.80 -5.89
N LEU A 115 -9.91 -11.71 -6.58
CA LEU A 115 -10.25 -11.68 -8.00
C LEU A 115 -8.95 -11.43 -8.79
N PRO A 116 -8.43 -12.41 -9.53
CA PRO A 116 -7.23 -12.22 -10.33
C PRO A 116 -7.44 -11.14 -11.40
N TYR A 117 -6.52 -10.19 -11.46
CA TYR A 117 -6.51 -9.14 -12.47
C TYR A 117 -5.10 -8.67 -12.78
N VAL A 118 -4.61 -8.97 -13.97
CA VAL A 118 -3.33 -8.46 -14.46
C VAL A 118 -3.56 -7.13 -15.15
N SER A 119 -3.20 -6.04 -14.47
CA SER A 119 -3.30 -4.70 -15.04
C SER A 119 -2.39 -4.54 -16.25
N PRO A 120 -2.80 -3.84 -17.32
CA PRO A 120 -1.94 -3.46 -18.44
C PRO A 120 -0.67 -2.70 -18.00
N GLU A 121 -0.75 -1.99 -16.87
CA GLU A 121 0.37 -1.24 -16.28
C GLU A 121 1.37 -2.13 -15.51
N ALA A 122 1.00 -3.37 -15.18
CA ALA A 122 1.84 -4.28 -14.39
C ALA A 122 3.20 -4.62 -15.06
N LYS A 123 3.31 -4.42 -16.38
CA LYS A 123 4.58 -4.55 -17.12
C LYS A 123 5.65 -3.56 -16.70
N ASN A 124 5.25 -2.41 -16.15
CA ASN A 124 6.13 -1.34 -15.70
C ASN A 124 6.52 -1.47 -14.22
N VAL A 125 5.94 -2.44 -13.50
CA VAL A 125 6.18 -2.66 -12.06
C VAL A 125 7.49 -3.41 -11.87
N ILE A 126 8.42 -2.79 -11.14
CA ILE A 126 9.73 -3.32 -10.77
C ILE A 126 9.75 -3.95 -9.37
N SER A 127 8.63 -3.95 -8.67
CA SER A 127 8.43 -4.51 -7.32
C SER A 127 7.62 -5.80 -7.37
N GLU A 128 7.26 -6.30 -6.20
CA GLU A 128 6.56 -7.57 -6.01
C GLU A 128 5.17 -7.57 -6.65
N LYS A 129 4.84 -8.68 -7.29
CA LYS A 129 3.52 -8.93 -7.85
C LYS A 129 3.27 -10.42 -8.02
N ASP A 130 2.03 -10.82 -7.92
CA ASP A 130 1.60 -12.17 -8.30
C ASP A 130 1.54 -12.33 -9.82
N LYS A 131 1.95 -13.49 -10.33
CA LYS A 131 1.99 -13.75 -11.78
C LYS A 131 0.60 -13.88 -12.40
N GLU A 132 -0.34 -14.44 -11.65
CA GLU A 132 -1.74 -14.64 -12.08
C GLU A 132 -2.59 -13.39 -11.80
N GLY A 133 -2.01 -12.36 -11.16
CA GLY A 133 -2.68 -11.10 -10.89
C GLY A 133 -3.56 -11.08 -9.64
N ALA A 134 -3.36 -12.01 -8.70
CA ALA A 134 -4.10 -11.99 -7.44
C ALA A 134 -3.81 -10.69 -6.66
N TRP A 135 -2.60 -10.17 -6.76
CA TRP A 135 -2.21 -8.89 -6.17
C TRP A 135 -1.00 -8.27 -6.87
N THR A 136 -0.83 -6.96 -6.74
CA THR A 136 0.33 -6.22 -7.29
C THR A 136 0.71 -5.10 -6.35
N ALA A 137 2.01 -4.95 -6.05
CA ALA A 137 2.51 -3.81 -5.28
C ALA A 137 2.18 -2.49 -5.98
N VAL A 138 1.70 -1.50 -5.22
CA VAL A 138 1.34 -0.17 -5.72
C VAL A 138 2.13 0.95 -5.05
N ARG A 139 2.84 0.67 -4.00
CA ARG A 139 3.78 1.56 -3.32
C ARG A 139 4.81 0.77 -2.55
N ILE A 140 5.94 1.40 -2.27
CA ILE A 140 6.98 0.83 -1.41
C ILE A 140 7.21 1.78 -0.26
N SER A 141 7.16 1.26 0.96
CA SER A 141 7.60 1.92 2.18
C SER A 141 8.90 1.27 2.65
N ASN A 142 9.84 2.08 3.13
CA ASN A 142 11.10 1.57 3.64
C ASN A 142 11.16 1.72 5.16
N MET A 143 11.46 0.64 5.86
CA MET A 143 11.93 0.73 7.23
C MET A 143 13.41 1.11 7.21
N ILE A 144 13.72 2.18 7.91
CA ILE A 144 15.06 2.80 7.99
C ILE A 144 15.40 3.13 9.44
N ILE A 145 16.61 3.60 9.65
CA ILE A 145 16.99 4.25 10.91
C ILE A 145 16.83 5.75 10.74
N ALA A 146 16.24 6.42 11.73
CA ALA A 146 16.16 7.87 11.76
C ALA A 146 16.70 8.42 13.08
N TYR A 147 17.13 9.67 13.05
CA TYR A 147 17.64 10.39 14.21
C TYR A 147 17.27 11.86 14.17
N ASN A 148 17.37 12.53 15.34
CA ASN A 148 17.20 13.96 15.45
C ASN A 148 18.59 14.66 15.37
N SER A 149 18.82 15.48 14.33
CA SER A 149 20.11 16.13 14.07
C SER A 149 20.46 17.26 15.07
N ASP A 150 19.50 17.73 15.88
CA ASP A 150 19.79 18.64 16.99
C ASP A 150 20.35 17.91 18.22
N LYS A 151 20.20 16.59 18.27
CA LYS A 151 20.62 15.74 19.39
C LYS A 151 21.80 14.85 19.06
N LEU A 152 21.95 14.48 17.79
CA LEU A 152 22.95 13.52 17.33
C LEU A 152 23.56 14.01 16.02
N LYS A 153 24.90 14.06 15.98
CA LYS A 153 25.62 14.39 14.75
C LYS A 153 25.53 13.26 13.73
N PRO A 154 25.59 13.57 12.42
CA PRO A 154 25.51 12.55 11.36
C PRO A 154 26.57 11.44 11.49
N GLU A 155 27.79 11.79 11.90
CA GLU A 155 28.89 10.84 12.12
C GLU A 155 28.66 9.88 13.28
N ASP A 156 27.85 10.28 14.28
CA ASP A 156 27.54 9.50 15.48
C ASP A 156 26.26 8.67 15.32
N ALA A 157 25.45 8.93 14.27
CA ALA A 157 24.21 8.22 14.01
C ALA A 157 24.47 6.74 13.65
N PRO A 158 23.59 5.81 14.07
CA PRO A 158 23.75 4.41 13.71
C PRO A 158 23.62 4.23 12.20
N LYS A 159 24.53 3.46 11.60
CA LYS A 159 24.64 3.24 10.16
C LYS A 159 24.19 1.85 9.73
N THR A 160 24.04 0.93 10.67
CA THR A 160 23.58 -0.44 10.42
C THR A 160 22.51 -0.83 11.44
N TRP A 161 21.72 -1.85 11.11
CA TRP A 161 20.78 -2.42 12.07
C TRP A 161 21.49 -3.00 13.29
N GLU A 162 22.65 -3.63 13.07
CA GLU A 162 23.44 -4.24 14.13
C GLU A 162 23.94 -3.19 15.14
N GLU A 163 24.31 -1.99 14.69
CA GLU A 163 24.75 -0.90 15.58
C GLU A 163 23.69 -0.44 16.59
N LEU A 164 22.39 -0.71 16.34
CA LEU A 164 21.34 -0.42 17.32
C LEU A 164 21.47 -1.27 18.59
N THR A 165 22.23 -2.37 18.54
CA THR A 165 22.51 -3.20 19.73
C THR A 165 23.67 -2.68 20.58
N ASP A 166 24.41 -1.65 20.11
CA ASP A 166 25.54 -1.08 20.87
C ASP A 166 25.04 -0.49 22.20
N PRO A 167 25.70 -0.79 23.33
CA PRO A 167 25.36 -0.25 24.65
C PRO A 167 25.26 1.28 24.75
N LYS A 168 25.91 2.03 23.85
CA LYS A 168 25.78 3.51 23.79
C LYS A 168 24.33 3.97 23.56
N TRP A 169 23.48 3.11 22.96
CA TRP A 169 22.08 3.38 22.68
C TRP A 169 21.13 2.94 23.79
N LYS A 170 21.63 2.44 24.90
CA LYS A 170 20.80 1.89 25.98
C LYS A 170 19.69 2.86 26.41
N GLY A 171 18.44 2.43 26.22
CA GLY A 171 17.22 3.19 26.55
C GLY A 171 16.96 4.44 25.66
N LYS A 172 17.72 4.63 24.57
CA LYS A 172 17.64 5.82 23.70
C LYS A 172 17.04 5.54 22.32
N ILE A 173 16.65 4.31 22.05
CA ILE A 173 16.14 3.88 20.76
C ILE A 173 14.72 3.30 20.85
N ALA A 174 14.00 3.36 19.76
CA ALA A 174 12.64 2.85 19.65
C ALA A 174 12.41 2.10 18.34
N MET A 175 11.37 1.27 18.33
CA MET A 175 10.81 0.61 17.15
C MET A 175 9.28 0.59 17.23
N PRO A 176 8.56 0.53 16.10
CA PRO A 176 7.11 0.37 16.14
C PRO A 176 6.73 -1.06 16.53
N ASN A 177 5.57 -1.19 17.18
CA ASN A 177 5.05 -2.47 17.62
C ASN A 177 4.66 -3.35 16.42
N PRO A 178 5.29 -4.53 16.22
CA PRO A 178 4.96 -5.45 15.13
C PRO A 178 3.56 -6.05 15.24
N MET A 179 2.95 -6.02 16.44
CA MET A 179 1.56 -6.45 16.64
C MET A 179 0.52 -5.45 16.12
N LEU A 180 0.93 -4.22 15.77
CA LEU A 180 0.05 -3.14 15.32
C LEU A 180 0.43 -2.63 13.93
N SER A 181 1.72 -2.70 13.57
CA SER A 181 2.30 -2.19 12.33
C SER A 181 2.79 -3.32 11.44
N GLY A 182 2.18 -3.47 10.25
CA GLY A 182 2.62 -4.47 9.27
C GLY A 182 4.05 -4.25 8.79
N THR A 183 4.47 -2.98 8.63
CA THR A 183 5.85 -2.68 8.24
C THR A 183 6.86 -3.06 9.33
N ALA A 184 6.49 -2.91 10.61
CA ALA A 184 7.30 -3.39 11.71
C ALA A 184 7.34 -4.92 11.76
N TYR A 185 6.21 -5.58 11.53
CA TYR A 185 6.13 -7.04 11.42
C TYR A 185 7.06 -7.58 10.34
N VAL A 186 7.01 -6.99 9.14
CA VAL A 186 7.92 -7.35 8.05
C VAL A 186 9.39 -7.10 8.42
N ALA A 187 9.68 -5.97 9.08
CA ALA A 187 11.04 -5.65 9.50
C ALA A 187 11.57 -6.64 10.54
N VAL A 188 10.74 -7.03 11.52
CA VAL A 188 11.11 -8.05 12.52
C VAL A 188 11.42 -9.36 11.82
N GLY A 189 10.55 -9.85 10.94
CA GLY A 189 10.80 -11.10 10.23
C GLY A 189 12.07 -11.06 9.36
N ALA A 190 12.28 -9.98 8.61
CA ALA A 190 13.47 -9.83 7.75
C ALA A 190 14.78 -9.76 8.56
N LEU A 191 14.78 -9.05 9.69
CA LEU A 191 15.95 -8.90 10.53
C LEU A 191 16.19 -10.17 11.39
N ALA A 192 15.15 -10.88 11.80
CA ALA A 192 15.28 -12.19 12.41
C ALA A 192 15.88 -13.24 11.46
N ASP A 193 15.49 -13.19 10.18
CA ASP A 193 16.11 -14.03 9.14
C ASP A 193 17.58 -13.73 8.94
N LYS A 194 17.96 -12.45 9.02
CA LYS A 194 19.34 -12.01 8.79
C LYS A 194 20.26 -12.21 9.99
N TYR A 195 19.78 -11.88 11.20
CA TYR A 195 20.61 -11.82 12.40
C TYR A 195 20.23 -12.85 13.47
N GLY A 196 19.15 -13.60 13.28
CA GLY A 196 18.55 -14.46 14.30
C GLY A 196 17.77 -13.69 15.36
N TRP A 197 17.02 -14.40 16.19
CA TRP A 197 16.25 -13.82 17.31
C TRP A 197 17.15 -13.19 18.37
N GLU A 198 18.40 -13.66 18.50
CA GLU A 198 19.40 -13.07 19.39
C GLU A 198 19.62 -11.56 19.15
N TYR A 199 19.37 -11.07 17.93
CA TYR A 199 19.40 -9.65 17.63
C TYR A 199 18.37 -8.88 18.44
N PHE A 200 17.14 -9.39 18.50
CA PHE A 200 16.06 -8.79 19.27
C PHE A 200 16.26 -8.93 20.77
N ASP A 201 16.84 -10.04 21.23
CA ASP A 201 17.26 -10.18 22.63
C ASP A 201 18.27 -9.11 23.04
N LYS A 202 19.25 -8.81 22.18
CA LYS A 202 20.22 -7.72 22.39
C LYS A 202 19.54 -6.35 22.41
N LEU A 203 18.60 -6.09 21.49
CA LEU A 203 17.80 -4.86 21.48
C LEU A 203 16.97 -4.71 22.76
N LYS A 204 16.34 -5.78 23.21
CA LYS A 204 15.58 -5.83 24.47
C LYS A 204 16.47 -5.57 25.68
N ALA A 205 17.64 -6.23 25.77
CA ALA A 205 18.63 -6.02 26.82
C ALA A 205 19.18 -4.58 26.79
N ASN A 206 19.24 -3.97 25.61
CA ASN A 206 19.60 -2.58 25.39
C ASN A 206 18.44 -1.59 25.68
N GLY A 207 17.29 -2.10 26.11
CA GLY A 207 16.15 -1.29 26.52
C GLY A 207 15.46 -0.55 25.38
N ILE A 208 15.38 -1.17 24.19
CA ILE A 208 14.61 -0.61 23.08
C ILE A 208 13.17 -0.38 23.52
N ARG A 209 12.58 0.74 23.13
CA ARG A 209 11.18 1.05 23.39
C ARG A 209 10.33 0.63 22.21
N VAL A 210 9.28 -0.15 22.49
CA VAL A 210 8.28 -0.55 21.49
C VAL A 210 7.10 0.40 21.60
N GLU A 211 6.88 1.19 20.57
CA GLU A 211 5.84 2.21 20.49
C GLU A 211 4.64 1.73 19.69
N GLU A 212 3.48 2.36 19.91
CA GLU A 212 2.22 2.02 19.23
C GLU A 212 2.35 1.99 17.70
N GLY A 213 3.19 2.87 17.14
CA GLY A 213 3.46 2.94 15.70
C GLY A 213 4.42 4.06 15.31
N ASN A 214 4.65 4.17 13.99
CA ASN A 214 5.64 5.13 13.45
C ASN A 214 5.33 6.59 13.81
N SER A 215 4.05 6.98 13.91
CA SER A 215 3.68 8.35 14.29
C SER A 215 4.05 8.70 15.73
N ALA A 216 3.93 7.75 16.66
CA ALA A 216 4.36 7.94 18.05
C ALA A 216 5.88 8.13 18.14
N ILE A 217 6.64 7.27 17.43
CA ILE A 217 8.11 7.36 17.35
C ILE A 217 8.55 8.69 16.74
N GLN A 218 7.93 9.09 15.64
CA GLN A 218 8.21 10.36 14.96
C GLN A 218 8.13 11.55 15.93
N ASN A 219 7.07 11.62 16.73
CA ASN A 219 6.88 12.70 17.69
C ASN A 219 7.93 12.68 18.80
N LYS A 220 8.31 11.50 19.28
CA LYS A 220 9.32 11.33 20.32
C LYS A 220 10.75 11.56 19.82
N LEU A 221 11.03 11.29 18.55
CA LEU A 221 12.27 11.72 17.90
C LEU A 221 12.34 13.25 17.81
N LEU A 222 11.24 13.93 17.46
CA LEU A 222 11.18 15.39 17.40
C LEU A 222 11.45 16.03 18.75
N THR A 223 10.88 15.52 19.81
CA THR A 223 11.13 16.03 21.17
C THR A 223 12.50 15.65 21.73
N GLY A 224 13.21 14.72 21.07
CA GLY A 224 14.50 14.21 21.52
C GLY A 224 14.39 13.19 22.67
N GLU A 225 13.22 12.61 22.91
CA GLU A 225 13.05 11.49 23.86
C GLU A 225 13.85 10.28 23.41
N TYR A 226 13.90 10.04 22.08
CA TYR A 226 14.78 9.04 21.46
C TYR A 226 15.89 9.72 20.67
N ALA A 227 17.11 9.16 20.71
CA ALA A 227 18.22 9.62 19.90
C ALA A 227 18.13 9.09 18.47
N ALA A 228 17.73 7.83 18.31
CA ALA A 228 17.50 7.20 17.02
C ALA A 228 16.33 6.20 17.12
N ALA A 229 15.79 5.80 15.99
CA ALA A 229 14.70 4.82 15.94
C ALA A 229 14.66 4.07 14.61
N MET A 230 14.16 2.85 14.67
CA MET A 230 13.63 2.12 13.51
C MET A 230 12.26 2.72 13.17
N ILE A 231 12.07 3.22 11.95
CA ILE A 231 10.86 3.95 11.56
C ILE A 231 10.68 3.93 10.05
N LEU A 232 9.49 4.28 9.57
CA LEU A 232 9.22 4.47 8.14
C LEU A 232 9.85 5.75 7.59
N GLU A 233 10.48 5.62 6.44
CA GLU A 233 11.16 6.70 5.71
C GLU A 233 10.22 7.87 5.39
N GLU A 234 9.01 7.59 4.89
CA GLU A 234 8.04 8.64 4.53
C GLU A 234 7.66 9.56 5.67
N ASN A 235 7.65 9.07 6.91
CA ASN A 235 7.41 9.89 8.09
C ASN A 235 8.49 10.96 8.29
N ILE A 236 9.74 10.59 8.04
CA ILE A 236 10.91 11.47 8.22
C ILE A 236 11.03 12.42 7.05
N LEU A 237 10.99 11.92 5.81
CA LEU A 237 11.11 12.75 4.60
C LEU A 237 10.03 13.83 4.56
N LYS A 238 8.79 13.49 4.91
CA LYS A 238 7.68 14.44 4.95
C LYS A 238 8.00 15.61 5.89
N LEU A 239 8.37 15.35 7.14
CA LEU A 239 8.62 16.40 8.13
C LEU A 239 9.86 17.21 7.80
N ALA A 240 10.95 16.56 7.41
CA ALA A 240 12.19 17.23 7.03
C ALA A 240 11.99 18.19 5.85
N ASN A 241 11.16 17.80 4.85
CA ASN A 241 10.99 18.60 3.64
C ASN A 241 9.83 19.60 3.69
N THR A 242 8.78 19.36 4.49
CA THR A 242 7.59 20.24 4.54
C THR A 242 7.60 21.19 5.72
N LYS A 243 8.25 20.82 6.83
CA LYS A 243 8.28 21.60 8.07
C LYS A 243 9.69 21.98 8.51
N ASN A 244 10.71 21.56 7.73
CA ASN A 244 12.13 21.76 8.05
C ASN A 244 12.49 21.27 9.46
N GLU A 245 11.87 20.15 9.89
CA GLU A 245 12.15 19.55 11.19
C GLU A 245 13.55 18.89 11.20
N PRO A 246 14.24 18.85 12.37
CA PRO A 246 15.59 18.33 12.47
C PRO A 246 15.65 16.80 12.47
N LEU A 247 14.84 16.16 11.65
CA LEU A 247 14.84 14.72 11.47
C LEU A 247 15.64 14.32 10.24
N LYS A 248 16.46 13.30 10.37
CA LYS A 248 17.32 12.78 9.29
C LYS A 248 17.16 11.28 9.17
N VAL A 249 17.24 10.81 7.93
CA VAL A 249 17.32 9.38 7.62
C VAL A 249 18.78 8.95 7.65
N SER A 250 19.04 7.83 8.33
CA SER A 250 20.26 7.04 8.20
C SER A 250 19.88 5.76 7.46
N TYR A 251 20.20 5.69 6.17
CA TYR A 251 19.94 4.47 5.39
C TYR A 251 20.92 3.39 5.85
N PRO A 252 20.43 2.24 6.37
CA PRO A 252 21.31 1.19 6.85
C PRO A 252 22.21 0.66 5.74
N GLU A 253 23.53 0.68 5.97
CA GLU A 253 24.53 0.16 5.02
C GLU A 253 24.40 -1.36 4.81
N ASP A 254 23.82 -2.05 5.78
CA ASP A 254 23.45 -3.45 5.75
C ASP A 254 22.05 -3.72 5.14
N GLY A 255 21.48 -2.69 4.49
CA GLY A 255 20.27 -2.74 3.68
C GLY A 255 19.01 -2.28 4.43
N VAL A 256 18.20 -1.50 3.75
CA VAL A 256 16.85 -1.16 4.22
C VAL A 256 15.95 -2.39 4.23
N VAL A 257 14.88 -2.37 5.02
CA VAL A 257 13.80 -3.35 4.84
C VAL A 257 12.71 -2.70 4.00
N MET A 258 12.60 -3.15 2.76
CA MET A 258 11.57 -2.68 1.83
C MET A 258 10.26 -3.42 2.07
N VAL A 259 9.19 -2.68 2.20
CA VAL A 259 7.84 -3.23 2.40
C VAL A 259 6.94 -2.77 1.25
N PRO A 260 6.85 -3.57 0.18
CA PRO A 260 5.85 -3.34 -0.84
C PRO A 260 4.45 -3.43 -0.23
N SER A 261 3.58 -2.51 -0.60
CA SER A 261 2.17 -2.56 -0.21
C SER A 261 1.34 -2.92 -1.43
N PRO A 262 0.82 -4.15 -1.49
CA PRO A 262 0.00 -4.56 -2.62
C PRO A 262 -1.38 -3.94 -2.61
N ILE A 263 -2.02 -3.91 -3.79
CA ILE A 263 -3.46 -3.85 -3.97
C ILE A 263 -3.98 -5.19 -4.47
N ALA A 264 -5.11 -5.61 -3.95
CA ALA A 264 -5.87 -6.77 -4.43
C ALA A 264 -7.35 -6.45 -4.45
N ILE A 265 -8.10 -7.13 -5.31
CA ILE A 265 -9.55 -7.04 -5.43
C ILE A 265 -10.16 -8.26 -4.79
N PHE A 266 -11.17 -8.11 -3.92
CA PHE A 266 -11.91 -9.25 -3.41
C PHE A 266 -12.87 -9.80 -4.47
N ASN A 267 -12.98 -11.13 -4.59
CA ASN A 267 -13.88 -11.78 -5.54
C ASN A 267 -15.37 -11.57 -5.22
N THR A 268 -15.67 -11.01 -4.05
CA THR A 268 -17.03 -10.64 -3.62
C THR A 268 -17.41 -9.21 -4.02
N THR A 269 -16.54 -8.48 -4.70
CA THR A 269 -16.82 -7.11 -5.14
C THR A 269 -18.07 -7.05 -6.00
N LYS A 270 -18.87 -6.00 -5.83
CA LYS A 270 -20.04 -5.71 -6.65
C LYS A 270 -19.74 -4.74 -7.81
N ASN A 271 -18.55 -4.13 -7.78
CA ASN A 271 -18.08 -3.23 -8.83
C ASN A 271 -16.69 -3.65 -9.33
N PRO A 272 -16.56 -4.82 -9.99
CA PRO A 272 -15.27 -5.33 -10.43
C PRO A 272 -14.57 -4.39 -11.43
N GLU A 273 -15.31 -3.74 -12.32
CA GLU A 273 -14.72 -2.83 -13.30
C GLU A 273 -14.20 -1.55 -12.65
N GLY A 274 -14.92 -0.99 -11.68
CA GLY A 274 -14.43 0.12 -10.87
C GLY A 274 -13.18 -0.24 -10.05
N ALA A 275 -13.16 -1.43 -9.45
CA ALA A 275 -12.02 -1.92 -8.70
C ALA A 275 -10.78 -2.15 -9.60
N LYS A 276 -10.95 -2.74 -10.79
CA LYS A 276 -9.88 -2.92 -11.79
C LYS A 276 -9.33 -1.57 -12.26
N ALA A 277 -10.20 -0.62 -12.59
CA ALA A 277 -9.79 0.71 -13.00
C ALA A 277 -9.00 1.44 -11.91
N LEU A 278 -9.37 1.23 -10.64
CA LEU A 278 -8.61 1.76 -9.51
C LEU A 278 -7.21 1.13 -9.42
N VAL A 279 -7.07 -0.18 -9.65
CA VAL A 279 -5.77 -0.86 -9.75
C VAL A 279 -4.94 -0.26 -10.90
N ASP A 280 -5.53 -0.08 -12.08
CA ASP A 280 -4.85 0.50 -13.24
C ASP A 280 -4.36 1.92 -12.96
N TRP A 281 -5.21 2.73 -12.32
CA TRP A 281 -4.81 4.08 -11.94
C TRP A 281 -3.65 4.09 -10.95
N TRP A 282 -3.69 3.25 -9.91
CA TRP A 282 -2.59 3.16 -8.94
C TRP A 282 -1.27 2.76 -9.60
N LEU A 283 -1.30 1.88 -10.61
CA LEU A 283 -0.11 1.42 -11.35
C LEU A 283 0.29 2.36 -12.50
N SER A 284 -0.57 3.30 -12.90
CA SER A 284 -0.28 4.28 -13.93
C SER A 284 0.84 5.24 -13.50
N LYS A 285 1.46 5.93 -14.46
CA LYS A 285 2.47 6.95 -14.15
C LYS A 285 1.89 8.07 -13.28
N GLU A 286 0.66 8.55 -13.57
CA GLU A 286 -0.03 9.58 -12.78
C GLU A 286 -0.27 9.13 -11.33
N GLY A 287 -0.76 7.90 -11.14
CA GLY A 287 -0.97 7.32 -9.81
C GLY A 287 0.34 7.18 -9.03
N GLN A 288 1.40 6.78 -9.71
CA GLN A 288 2.72 6.62 -9.07
C GLN A 288 3.41 7.96 -8.78
N GLU A 289 3.21 8.97 -9.60
CA GLU A 289 3.64 10.34 -9.26
C GLU A 289 2.88 10.88 -8.03
N ALA A 290 1.59 10.51 -7.87
CA ALA A 290 0.83 10.83 -6.65
C ALA A 290 1.38 10.08 -5.42
N VAL A 291 1.77 8.80 -5.56
CA VAL A 291 2.44 8.02 -4.50
C VAL A 291 3.70 8.73 -4.02
N VAL A 292 4.53 9.22 -4.94
CA VAL A 292 5.77 9.94 -4.61
C VAL A 292 5.50 11.28 -3.92
N LYS A 293 4.44 12.00 -4.29
CA LYS A 293 3.97 13.19 -3.56
C LYS A 293 3.51 12.87 -2.13
N GLY A 294 3.10 11.62 -1.89
CA GLY A 294 2.82 11.09 -0.56
C GLY A 294 4.07 10.62 0.21
N TRP A 295 5.27 10.92 -0.28
CA TRP A 295 6.57 10.57 0.30
C TRP A 295 6.92 9.09 0.29
N MET A 296 6.18 8.27 -0.44
CA MET A 296 6.42 6.84 -0.63
C MET A 296 7.13 6.58 -1.96
N HIS A 297 7.86 5.49 -2.08
CA HIS A 297 8.51 5.11 -3.31
C HIS A 297 7.53 4.51 -4.32
N SER A 298 7.74 4.89 -5.59
CA SER A 298 7.04 4.31 -6.72
C SER A 298 7.46 2.85 -6.94
N VAL A 299 6.51 2.04 -7.38
CA VAL A 299 6.78 0.69 -7.89
C VAL A 299 7.21 0.69 -9.37
N ARG A 300 7.26 1.85 -10.02
CA ARG A 300 7.69 2.01 -11.43
C ARG A 300 9.12 2.54 -11.48
N GLY A 301 9.88 2.00 -12.42
CA GLY A 301 11.27 2.44 -12.65
C GLY A 301 11.40 3.78 -13.39
N ASP A 302 10.31 4.29 -13.97
CA ASP A 302 10.26 5.55 -14.74
C ASP A 302 9.67 6.74 -13.95
N VAL A 303 9.45 6.58 -12.66
CA VAL A 303 9.01 7.63 -11.73
C VAL A 303 10.12 7.86 -10.70
N PRO A 304 10.57 9.10 -10.51
CA PRO A 304 11.66 9.41 -9.58
C PRO A 304 11.28 9.13 -8.13
N ALA A 305 12.28 8.90 -7.29
CA ALA A 305 12.11 8.73 -5.85
C ALA A 305 11.58 10.00 -5.17
N PRO A 306 11.03 9.92 -3.95
CA PRO A 306 10.66 11.09 -3.15
C PRO A 306 11.86 12.01 -2.90
N LYS A 307 11.59 13.32 -2.77
CA LYS A 307 12.64 14.31 -2.51
C LYS A 307 13.42 13.96 -1.23
N GLY A 308 14.73 13.82 -1.36
CA GLY A 308 15.64 13.50 -0.25
C GLY A 308 15.88 11.99 -0.06
N ALA A 309 15.19 11.14 -0.81
CA ALA A 309 15.45 9.71 -0.83
C ALA A 309 16.44 9.32 -1.95
N PRO A 310 17.18 8.22 -1.81
CA PRO A 310 17.90 7.59 -2.91
C PRO A 310 16.95 7.09 -4.00
N GLU A 311 17.49 6.89 -5.21
CA GLU A 311 16.74 6.25 -6.29
C GLU A 311 16.18 4.89 -5.86
N THR A 312 14.90 4.64 -6.17
CA THR A 312 14.19 3.40 -5.77
C THR A 312 14.95 2.16 -6.23
N LYS A 313 15.47 2.15 -7.46
CA LYS A 313 16.24 1.03 -8.01
C LYS A 313 17.49 0.72 -7.16
N LYS A 314 18.20 1.76 -6.72
CA LYS A 314 19.38 1.60 -5.85
C LYS A 314 19.02 1.00 -4.49
N LEU A 315 17.88 1.41 -3.92
CA LEU A 315 17.39 0.81 -2.67
C LEU A 315 17.00 -0.65 -2.87
N VAL A 316 16.32 -0.99 -3.96
CA VAL A 316 15.94 -2.39 -4.29
C VAL A 316 17.18 -3.29 -4.39
N GLU A 317 18.25 -2.82 -5.04
CA GLU A 317 19.50 -3.59 -5.19
C GLU A 317 20.17 -3.88 -3.84
N GLY A 318 20.08 -2.96 -2.87
CA GLY A 318 20.71 -3.05 -1.55
C GLY A 318 19.80 -3.52 -0.41
N ALA A 319 18.52 -3.74 -0.68
CA ALA A 319 17.56 -4.07 0.37
C ALA A 319 17.76 -5.47 0.96
N ASN A 320 17.38 -5.63 2.22
CA ASN A 320 17.26 -6.93 2.85
C ASN A 320 16.17 -7.76 2.15
N LYS A 321 16.51 -8.98 1.76
CA LYS A 321 15.56 -9.88 1.13
C LYS A 321 14.52 -10.35 2.16
N VAL A 322 13.26 -10.40 1.75
CA VAL A 322 12.15 -10.89 2.56
C VAL A 322 11.56 -12.13 1.89
N ASP A 323 11.53 -13.23 2.61
CA ASP A 323 10.79 -14.43 2.20
C ASP A 323 9.33 -14.29 2.65
N TRP A 324 8.48 -13.81 1.74
CA TRP A 324 7.06 -13.56 2.01
C TRP A 324 6.30 -14.82 2.43
N LYS A 325 6.67 -15.97 1.86
CA LYS A 325 6.02 -17.24 2.23
C LYS A 325 6.41 -17.66 3.64
N LYS A 326 7.69 -17.61 3.97
CA LYS A 326 8.16 -17.89 5.32
C LYS A 326 7.51 -16.95 6.34
N LEU A 327 7.40 -15.66 5.99
CA LEU A 327 6.72 -14.69 6.83
C LEU A 327 5.24 -15.04 7.03
N ALA A 328 4.55 -15.49 5.97
CA ALA A 328 3.17 -15.94 6.05
C ALA A 328 3.03 -17.17 6.95
N ASP A 329 3.88 -18.16 6.76
CA ASP A 329 3.81 -19.44 7.48
C ASP A 329 4.14 -19.25 8.97
N ASN A 330 5.11 -18.41 9.31
CA ASN A 330 5.60 -18.18 10.68
C ASN A 330 4.93 -16.98 11.38
N ASN A 331 3.81 -16.50 10.90
CA ASN A 331 3.15 -15.30 11.45
C ASN A 331 2.84 -15.39 12.95
N ALA A 332 2.41 -16.56 13.43
CA ALA A 332 2.12 -16.78 14.85
C ALA A 332 3.40 -16.71 15.69
N GLU A 333 4.45 -17.42 15.28
CA GLU A 333 5.75 -17.46 15.96
C GLU A 333 6.36 -16.06 16.07
N ILE A 334 6.42 -15.33 14.94
CA ILE A 334 6.97 -13.95 14.92
C ILE A 334 6.21 -12.99 15.85
N LYS A 335 4.94 -13.24 16.08
CA LYS A 335 4.12 -12.42 16.99
C LYS A 335 4.18 -12.85 18.44
N GLU A 336 4.64 -14.07 18.74
CA GLU A 336 4.81 -14.57 20.09
C GLU A 336 6.19 -14.23 20.69
N GLU A 337 7.21 -14.14 19.88
CA GLU A 337 8.59 -13.73 20.26
C GLU A 337 8.71 -12.20 20.46
#